data_86d8ce70a1568164b50c4f683667d4b0
#
_entry.id   86d8ce70a1568164b50c4f683667d4b0
#
_cell.length_a   1.000
_cell.length_b   1.000
_cell.length_c   1.000
_cell.angle_alpha   90.00
_cell.angle_beta   90.00
_cell.angle_gamma   90.00
#
_symmetry.space_group_name_H-M   'P 1'
#
loop_
_entity.id
_entity.type
_entity.pdbx_description
1 polymer ?
#
loop_
_entity_poly.entity_id
_entity_poly.type
_entity_poly.pdbx_seq_one_letter_code
_entity_poly.pdbx_strand_id
1 'polypeptide(L)'
;MSKPPITFQVLARDGEARAGVLTTRRGIIETPVFMPVGTAGTVKGMRFEVLEDELDARIILGNTYHLWLRPGVEVIRKCGGLHRFTGWERALLTDSGGF
;
A
#
# COMPACT_ATOMS: atom_id res chain seq x y z
N MET A 1 10.32 12.50 -21.05
CA MET A 1 9.30 12.69 -20.00
C MET A 1 9.13 11.42 -19.18
N SER A 2 9.22 11.53 -17.90
CA SER A 2 9.03 10.37 -17.03
C SER A 2 7.56 9.97 -16.99
N LYS A 3 7.29 8.67 -16.91
CA LYS A 3 5.93 8.18 -16.71
C LYS A 3 5.42 8.56 -15.33
N PRO A 4 4.12 8.82 -15.16
CA PRO A 4 3.57 9.02 -13.82
C PRO A 4 3.88 7.81 -12.94
N PRO A 5 4.12 8.03 -11.63
CA PRO A 5 4.42 6.90 -10.74
C PRO A 5 3.24 5.96 -10.54
N ILE A 6 2.01 6.45 -10.76
CA ILE A 6 0.78 5.68 -10.59
C ILE A 6 -0.15 5.99 -11.75
N THR A 7 -0.71 4.94 -12.35
CA THR A 7 -1.76 5.08 -13.37
C THR A 7 -2.92 4.17 -13.00
N PHE A 8 -4.14 4.56 -13.40
CA PHE A 8 -5.33 3.77 -13.19
C PHE A 8 -6.14 3.69 -14.48
N GLN A 9 -6.59 2.48 -14.82
CA GLN A 9 -7.40 2.25 -16.01
C GLN A 9 -8.63 1.43 -15.64
N VAL A 10 -9.80 1.91 -16.03
CA VAL A 10 -11.05 1.15 -15.89
C VAL A 10 -11.15 0.18 -17.06
N LEU A 11 -11.31 -1.11 -16.77
CA LEU A 11 -11.39 -2.17 -17.78
C LEU A 11 -12.83 -2.58 -18.09
N ALA A 12 -13.71 -2.55 -17.09
CA ALA A 12 -15.09 -2.98 -17.25
C ALA A 12 -16.00 -2.23 -16.29
N ARG A 13 -17.26 -2.08 -16.69
CA ARG A 13 -18.29 -1.42 -15.86
C ARG A 13 -19.57 -2.25 -15.90
N ASP A 14 -20.29 -2.21 -14.77
CA ASP A 14 -21.66 -2.75 -14.68
C ASP A 14 -22.43 -1.78 -13.76
N GLY A 15 -23.23 -0.89 -14.37
CA GLY A 15 -23.82 0.22 -13.65
C GLY A 15 -22.73 1.14 -13.09
N GLU A 16 -22.73 1.35 -11.80
CA GLU A 16 -21.68 2.12 -11.13
C GLU A 16 -20.50 1.27 -10.67
N ALA A 17 -20.66 -0.06 -10.69
CA ALA A 17 -19.57 -0.96 -10.39
C ALA A 17 -18.54 -0.94 -11.51
N ARG A 18 -17.27 -1.08 -11.15
CA ARG A 18 -16.19 -1.10 -12.13
C ARG A 18 -15.06 -2.00 -11.69
N ALA A 19 -14.40 -2.59 -12.67
CA ALA A 19 -13.15 -3.30 -12.49
C ALA A 19 -12.05 -2.52 -13.19
N GLY A 20 -10.90 -2.41 -12.57
CA GLY A 20 -9.82 -1.63 -13.11
C GLY A 20 -8.46 -2.17 -12.74
N VAL A 21 -7.42 -1.48 -13.19
CA VAL A 21 -6.03 -1.82 -12.93
C VAL A 21 -5.30 -0.59 -12.45
N LEU A 22 -4.70 -0.70 -11.27
CA LEU A 22 -3.82 0.31 -10.71
C LEU A 22 -2.39 -0.14 -10.94
N THR A 23 -1.63 0.62 -11.72
CA THR A 23 -0.23 0.32 -11.99
C THR A 23 0.65 1.21 -11.14
N THR A 24 1.55 0.59 -10.36
CA THR A 24 2.48 1.28 -9.49
C THR A 24 3.89 0.79 -9.77
N ARG A 25 4.88 1.47 -9.20
CA ARG A 25 6.28 1.02 -9.29
C ARG A 25 6.50 -0.29 -8.53
N ARG A 26 5.60 -0.65 -7.64
CA ARG A 26 5.68 -1.86 -6.82
C ARG A 26 4.78 -2.98 -7.30
N GLY A 27 4.18 -2.83 -8.47
CA GLY A 27 3.37 -3.88 -9.07
C GLY A 27 2.04 -3.39 -9.60
N ILE A 28 1.32 -4.30 -10.21
CA ILE A 28 0.01 -4.08 -10.80
C ILE A 28 -1.05 -4.63 -9.86
N ILE A 29 -2.08 -3.85 -9.59
CA ILE A 29 -3.13 -4.22 -8.66
C ILE A 29 -4.46 -4.20 -9.39
N GLU A 30 -5.12 -5.35 -9.45
CA GLU A 30 -6.48 -5.43 -10.00
C GLU A 30 -7.48 -4.94 -8.97
N THR A 31 -8.42 -4.12 -9.38
CA THR A 31 -9.45 -3.57 -8.49
C THR A 31 -10.84 -4.03 -8.91
N PRO A 32 -11.78 -4.17 -7.99
CA PRO A 32 -11.66 -3.88 -6.56
C PRO A 32 -10.73 -4.84 -5.84
N VAL A 33 -10.10 -4.38 -4.76
CA VAL A 33 -9.14 -5.18 -4.01
C VAL A 33 -9.30 -4.90 -2.51
N PHE A 34 -9.14 -5.94 -1.69
CA PHE A 34 -9.07 -5.78 -0.25
C PHE A 34 -7.66 -5.31 0.15
N MET A 35 -7.60 -4.32 1.00
CA MET A 35 -6.36 -3.71 1.44
C MET A 35 -6.17 -3.98 2.93
N PRO A 36 -5.31 -4.95 3.31
CA PRO A 36 -5.05 -5.19 4.73
C PRO A 36 -4.46 -3.95 5.40
N VAL A 37 -4.88 -3.70 6.64
CA VAL A 37 -4.46 -2.52 7.37
C VAL A 37 -3.19 -2.81 8.14
N GLY A 38 -2.13 -2.07 7.82
CA GLY A 38 -0.84 -2.11 8.52
C GLY A 38 -0.57 -0.79 9.20
N THR A 39 -1.33 -0.46 10.25
CA THR A 39 -1.38 0.85 10.87
C THR A 39 0.01 1.44 11.17
N ALA A 40 0.88 0.65 11.75
CA ALA A 40 2.23 1.08 12.13
C ALA A 40 3.31 0.42 11.25
N GLY A 41 2.95 0.10 10.01
CA GLY A 41 3.86 -0.55 9.06
C GLY A 41 3.85 -2.06 9.12
N THR A 42 2.98 -2.65 9.94
CA THR A 42 2.76 -4.08 10.02
C THR A 42 1.28 -4.39 10.11
N VAL A 43 0.86 -5.52 9.55
CA VAL A 43 -0.51 -6.02 9.73
C VAL A 43 -0.53 -6.83 11.02
N LYS A 44 -1.34 -6.38 11.97
CA LYS A 44 -1.36 -6.91 13.32
C LYS A 44 -1.65 -8.41 13.33
N GLY A 45 -0.78 -9.17 13.99
CA GLY A 45 -0.96 -10.62 14.13
C GLY A 45 -0.61 -11.43 12.89
N MET A 46 -0.05 -10.80 11.85
CA MET A 46 0.21 -11.49 10.58
C MET A 46 1.57 -11.10 10.01
N ARG A 47 2.38 -12.08 9.64
CA ARG A 47 3.67 -11.82 9.02
C ARG A 47 3.50 -11.50 7.54
N PHE A 48 4.42 -10.72 6.98
CA PHE A 48 4.37 -10.33 5.57
C PHE A 48 4.43 -11.52 4.63
N GLU A 49 5.16 -12.57 4.99
CA GLU A 49 5.24 -13.79 4.18
C GLU A 49 3.86 -14.42 3.99
N VAL A 50 3.02 -14.40 5.01
CA VAL A 50 1.65 -14.92 4.92
C VAL A 50 0.82 -14.04 3.98
N LEU A 51 0.96 -12.72 4.07
CA LEU A 51 0.25 -11.79 3.19
C LEU A 51 0.64 -11.99 1.73
N GLU A 52 1.92 -12.19 1.47
CA GLU A 52 2.41 -12.35 0.10
C GLU A 52 2.13 -13.74 -0.46
N ASP A 53 2.45 -14.79 0.29
CA ASP A 53 2.46 -16.15 -0.22
C ASP A 53 1.10 -16.85 -0.13
N GLU A 54 0.36 -16.60 0.93
CA GLU A 54 -0.93 -17.29 1.15
C GLU A 54 -2.12 -16.45 0.71
N LEU A 55 -2.11 -15.15 0.98
CA LEU A 55 -3.23 -14.26 0.66
C LEU A 55 -3.02 -13.45 -0.61
N ASP A 56 -1.79 -13.44 -1.13
CA ASP A 56 -1.42 -12.67 -2.32
C ASP A 56 -1.86 -11.21 -2.23
N ALA A 57 -1.71 -10.61 -1.05
CA ALA A 57 -2.03 -9.20 -0.84
C ALA A 57 -1.09 -8.34 -1.68
N ARG A 58 -1.65 -7.48 -2.53
CA ARG A 58 -0.89 -6.64 -3.44
C ARG A 58 -0.61 -5.27 -2.90
N ILE A 59 -1.37 -4.84 -1.90
CA ILE A 59 -1.26 -3.51 -1.32
C ILE A 59 -1.70 -3.59 0.14
N ILE A 60 -1.00 -2.84 0.99
CA ILE A 60 -1.43 -2.66 2.39
C ILE A 60 -1.59 -1.18 2.67
N LEU A 61 -2.39 -0.87 3.69
CA LEU A 61 -2.66 0.49 4.12
C LEU A 61 -1.86 0.81 5.37
N GLY A 62 -1.03 1.86 5.30
CA GLY A 62 -0.35 2.41 6.47
C GLY A 62 -1.06 3.67 6.95
N ASN A 63 -1.12 3.88 8.25
CA ASN A 63 -1.74 5.07 8.81
C ASN A 63 -0.71 6.17 8.99
N THR A 64 -0.84 7.26 8.26
CA THR A 64 0.11 8.37 8.26
C THR A 64 0.28 8.98 9.64
N TYR A 65 -0.80 9.20 10.36
CA TYR A 65 -0.75 9.79 11.69
C TYR A 65 0.03 8.92 12.67
N HIS A 66 -0.24 7.61 12.69
CA HIS A 66 0.45 6.68 13.58
C HIS A 66 1.93 6.55 13.21
N LEU A 67 2.26 6.52 11.93
CA LEU A 67 3.67 6.45 11.49
C LEU A 67 4.43 7.73 11.83
N TRP A 68 3.76 8.89 11.76
CA TRP A 68 4.34 10.16 12.15
C TRP A 68 4.65 10.20 13.66
N LEU A 69 3.77 9.63 14.49
CA LEU A 69 4.00 9.54 15.93
C LEU A 69 5.07 8.51 16.27
N ARG A 70 5.03 7.35 15.65
CA ARG A 70 5.94 6.23 15.92
C ARG A 70 6.22 5.44 14.65
N PRO A 71 7.47 5.36 14.22
CA PRO A 71 8.70 5.86 14.86
C PRO A 71 8.99 7.32 14.57
N GLY A 72 8.19 7.99 13.73
CA GLY A 72 8.43 9.35 13.29
C GLY A 72 9.14 9.41 11.95
N VAL A 73 9.01 10.56 11.30
CA VAL A 73 9.51 10.78 9.94
C VAL A 73 11.03 10.63 9.85
N GLU A 74 11.75 11.10 10.87
CA GLU A 74 13.21 11.05 10.85
C GLU A 74 13.74 9.62 10.85
N VAL A 75 13.14 8.72 11.64
CA VAL A 75 13.55 7.32 11.66
C VAL A 75 13.26 6.66 10.31
N ILE A 76 12.08 6.90 9.75
CA ILE A 76 11.70 6.34 8.45
C ILE A 76 12.65 6.82 7.36
N ARG A 77 13.00 8.11 7.38
CA ARG A 77 13.96 8.68 6.42
C ARG A 77 15.34 8.03 6.55
N LYS A 78 15.83 7.85 7.78
CA LYS A 78 17.12 7.20 8.02
C LYS A 78 17.15 5.76 7.56
N CYS A 79 16.01 5.08 7.62
CA CYS A 79 15.89 3.71 7.13
C CYS A 79 15.80 3.62 5.60
N GLY A 80 15.72 4.74 4.91
CA GLY A 80 15.66 4.77 3.44
C GLY A 80 14.25 4.79 2.87
N GLY A 81 13.26 5.17 3.68
CA GLY A 81 11.87 5.27 3.26
C GLY A 81 11.00 4.20 3.90
N LEU A 82 9.70 4.30 3.64
CA LEU A 82 8.71 3.47 4.31
C LEU A 82 8.82 1.99 3.95
N HIS A 83 9.05 1.67 2.68
CA HIS A 83 9.23 0.27 2.25
C HIS A 83 10.42 -0.38 2.94
N ARG A 84 11.55 0.32 3.02
CA ARG A 84 12.73 -0.22 3.69
C ARG A 84 12.54 -0.32 5.19
N PHE A 85 11.83 0.63 5.78
CA PHE A 85 11.55 0.59 7.20
C PHE A 85 10.68 -0.62 7.57
N THR A 86 9.64 -0.89 6.78
CA THR A 86 8.69 -1.97 7.08
C THR A 86 9.14 -3.33 6.56
N GLY A 87 9.93 -3.37 5.50
CA GLY A 87 10.26 -4.60 4.78
C GLY A 87 9.20 -5.07 3.82
N TRP A 88 8.11 -4.34 3.66
CA TRP A 88 7.06 -4.66 2.70
C TRP A 88 7.48 -4.19 1.32
N GLU A 89 7.57 -5.10 0.35
CA GLU A 89 8.10 -4.78 -0.97
C GLU A 89 7.04 -4.41 -2.00
N ARG A 90 5.78 -4.80 -1.76
CA ARG A 90 4.69 -4.52 -2.67
C ARG A 90 4.13 -3.10 -2.43
N ALA A 91 3.04 -2.75 -3.10
CA ALA A 91 2.48 -1.41 -2.99
C ALA A 91 2.00 -1.09 -1.57
N LEU A 92 2.14 0.17 -1.20
CA LEU A 92 1.77 0.64 0.12
C LEU A 92 1.04 1.97 -0.03
N LEU A 93 -0.16 2.04 0.52
CA LEU A 93 -0.95 3.27 0.55
C LEU A 93 -0.88 3.86 1.96
N THR A 94 -0.56 5.14 2.05
CA THR A 94 -0.65 5.85 3.32
C THR A 94 -1.87 6.76 3.26
N ASP A 95 -2.72 6.69 4.27
CA ASP A 95 -3.90 7.54 4.32
C ASP A 95 -3.57 8.96 4.79
N SER A 96 -4.55 9.85 4.69
CA SER A 96 -4.37 11.24 5.11
C SER A 96 -4.46 11.44 6.62
N GLY A 97 -4.80 10.39 7.37
CA GLY A 97 -5.01 10.49 8.80
C GLY A 97 -6.33 11.15 9.19
N GLY A 98 -7.21 11.35 8.24
CA GLY A 98 -8.50 12.00 8.49
C GLY A 98 -8.44 13.52 8.56
N PHE A 99 -7.35 14.10 8.08
CA PHE A 99 -7.15 15.55 8.10
C PHE A 99 -7.24 16.18 6.75
#